data_f2e06defe8aa5270cf0d9534f54e7db1
#
_entry.id   f2e06defe8aa5270cf0d9534f54e7db1
#
_cell.length_a   1.000
_cell.length_b   1.000
_cell.length_c   1.000
_cell.angle_alpha   90.00
_cell.angle_beta   90.00
_cell.angle_gamma   90.00
#
_symmetry.space_group_name_H-M   'P 1'
#
loop_
_entity.id
_entity.type
_entity.pdbx_description
1 polymer ?
#
loop_
_entity_poly.entity_id
_entity_poly.type
_entity_poly.pdbx_seq_one_letter_code
_entity_poly.pdbx_strand_id
1 'polypeptide(L)'
;YLTSNMMATDTKDYDETDWYETENVQIHGKICQELTETYEKKNADYGNSFENSLDKHGLIAGIVRMDDKMSRLISLNSKNEQQVMDESLRDTLMDLANYAIMSVMWLDEQ
;
A
#
# COMPACT_ATOMS: atom_id res chain seq x y z
N TYR A 1 -6.95 18.32 2.54
CA TYR A 1 -5.78 18.17 1.78
C TYR A 1 -5.93 18.74 0.38
N LEU A 2 -5.25 19.01 -0.31
CA LEU A 2 -4.87 19.54 -1.58
C LEU A 2 -5.91 19.59 -2.68
N THR A 3 -7.05 18.99 -2.52
CA THR A 3 -7.99 18.80 -3.60
C THR A 3 -8.41 20.10 -4.29
N SER A 4 -8.74 21.13 -3.53
CA SER A 4 -9.16 22.38 -4.13
C SER A 4 -8.02 23.08 -4.88
N ASN A 5 -6.82 22.94 -4.39
CA ASN A 5 -5.66 23.52 -5.06
C ASN A 5 -5.36 22.81 -6.37
N MET A 6 -5.49 21.49 -6.36
CA MET A 6 -5.28 20.69 -7.56
C MET A 6 -6.29 21.05 -8.65
N MET A 7 -7.53 21.25 -8.26
CA MET A 7 -8.56 21.62 -9.20
C MET A 7 -8.32 23.01 -9.78
N ALA A 8 -7.79 23.91 -9.00
CA ALA A 8 -7.52 25.27 -9.46
C ALA A 8 -6.44 25.32 -10.54
N THR A 9 -5.60 24.30 -10.62
CA THR A 9 -4.47 24.30 -11.55
C THR A 9 -4.70 23.45 -12.78
N ASP A 10 -5.80 22.72 -12.86
CA ASP A 10 -6.00 21.75 -13.91
C ASP A 10 -6.40 22.34 -15.26
N THR A 11 -6.63 23.63 -15.31
CA THR A 11 -6.98 24.32 -16.56
C THR A 11 -5.75 24.72 -17.36
N LYS A 12 -4.58 24.43 -16.89
CA LYS A 12 -3.36 24.84 -17.54
C LYS A 12 -3.05 24.01 -18.76
N ASP A 13 -2.28 24.58 -19.66
CA ASP A 13 -1.74 23.84 -20.77
C ASP A 13 -0.69 22.86 -20.25
N TYR A 14 -0.73 21.66 -20.77
CA TYR A 14 0.20 20.63 -20.35
C TYR A 14 1.29 20.44 -21.37
N ASP A 15 2.52 20.23 -20.89
CA ASP A 15 3.61 19.78 -21.74
C ASP A 15 3.74 18.26 -21.61
N GLU A 16 4.74 17.68 -22.23
CA GLU A 16 4.95 16.24 -22.21
C GLU A 16 5.22 15.70 -20.80
N THR A 17 5.85 16.50 -19.95
CA THR A 17 6.13 16.11 -18.58
C THR A 17 4.85 15.94 -17.78
N ASP A 18 3.91 16.87 -17.95
CA ASP A 18 2.63 16.80 -17.26
C ASP A 18 1.82 15.57 -17.69
N TRP A 19 1.88 15.23 -18.96
CA TRP A 19 1.25 14.04 -19.49
C TRP A 19 1.77 12.79 -18.77
N TYR A 20 3.07 12.70 -18.65
CA TYR A 20 3.74 11.57 -18.04
C TYR A 20 3.36 11.43 -16.56
N GLU A 21 3.36 12.53 -15.83
CA GLU A 21 2.98 12.55 -14.43
C GLU A 21 1.53 12.14 -14.24
N THR A 22 0.62 12.60 -15.11
CA THR A 22 -0.78 12.23 -15.06
C THR A 22 -0.96 10.73 -15.24
N GLU A 23 -0.24 10.13 -16.17
CA GLU A 23 -0.30 8.69 -16.38
C GLU A 23 0.19 7.93 -15.16
N ASN A 24 1.29 8.35 -14.57
CA ASN A 24 1.82 7.73 -13.36
C ASN A 24 0.85 7.86 -12.19
N VAL A 25 0.19 8.98 -12.05
CA VAL A 25 -0.82 9.18 -11.01
C VAL A 25 -1.97 8.20 -11.20
N GLN A 26 -2.41 7.98 -12.44
CA GLN A 26 -3.47 7.02 -12.74
C GLN A 26 -3.05 5.59 -12.40
N ILE A 27 -1.83 5.21 -12.73
CA ILE A 27 -1.29 3.89 -12.41
C ILE A 27 -1.24 3.71 -10.89
N HIS A 28 -0.74 4.71 -10.19
CA HIS A 28 -0.70 4.70 -8.73
C HIS A 28 -2.11 4.50 -8.15
N GLY A 29 -3.09 5.24 -8.68
CA GLY A 29 -4.47 5.13 -8.21
C GLY A 29 -5.06 3.74 -8.43
N LYS A 30 -4.75 3.09 -9.54
CA LYS A 30 -5.21 1.72 -9.81
C LYS A 30 -4.63 0.73 -8.81
N ILE A 31 -3.37 0.89 -8.47
CA ILE A 31 -2.74 0.03 -7.46
C ILE A 31 -3.38 0.26 -6.09
N CYS A 32 -3.68 1.50 -5.75
CA CYS A 32 -4.39 1.81 -4.51
C CYS A 32 -5.77 1.17 -4.47
N GLN A 33 -6.47 1.16 -5.59
CA GLN A 33 -7.76 0.48 -5.69
C GLN A 33 -7.60 -1.01 -5.46
N GLU A 34 -6.60 -1.63 -6.04
CA GLU A 34 -6.30 -3.04 -5.83
C GLU A 34 -5.99 -3.32 -4.35
N LEU A 35 -5.25 -2.44 -3.68
CA LEU A 35 -4.99 -2.55 -2.24
C LEU A 35 -6.28 -2.53 -1.44
N THR A 36 -7.19 -1.64 -1.79
CA THR A 36 -8.48 -1.53 -1.10
C THR A 36 -9.31 -2.80 -1.28
N GLU A 37 -9.36 -3.33 -2.49
CA GLU A 37 -10.10 -4.56 -2.79
C GLU A 37 -9.53 -5.74 -2.02
N THR A 38 -8.23 -5.85 -1.96
CA THR A 38 -7.56 -6.91 -1.20
C THR A 38 -7.83 -6.78 0.29
N TYR A 39 -7.75 -5.57 0.81
CA TYR A 39 -8.06 -5.29 2.21
C TYR A 39 -9.48 -5.70 2.55
N GLU A 40 -10.44 -5.30 1.73
CA GLU A 40 -11.85 -5.62 1.95
C GLU A 40 -12.07 -7.13 2.00
N LYS A 41 -11.49 -7.85 1.05
CA LYS A 41 -11.63 -9.30 0.97
C LYS A 41 -11.01 -10.00 2.18
N LYS A 42 -9.81 -9.61 2.56
CA LYS A 42 -9.13 -10.21 3.71
C LYS A 42 -9.84 -9.89 5.01
N ASN A 43 -10.35 -8.67 5.15
CA ASN A 43 -11.06 -8.27 6.34
C ASN A 43 -12.36 -9.05 6.51
N ALA A 44 -13.04 -9.35 5.41
CA ALA A 44 -14.24 -10.18 5.43
C ALA A 44 -13.92 -11.61 5.91
N ASP A 45 -12.76 -12.15 5.51
CA ASP A 45 -12.34 -13.50 5.85
C ASP A 45 -11.79 -13.62 7.27
N TYR A 46 -10.99 -12.66 7.70
CA TYR A 46 -10.22 -12.73 8.95
C TYR A 46 -10.71 -11.78 10.03
N GLY A 47 -11.71 -10.95 9.74
CA GLY A 47 -12.21 -9.96 10.67
C GLY A 47 -11.15 -8.89 10.98
N ASN A 48 -11.24 -8.34 12.18
CA ASN A 48 -10.39 -7.22 12.57
C ASN A 48 -9.19 -7.67 13.42
N SER A 49 -8.64 -8.84 13.15
CA SER A 49 -7.57 -9.39 13.99
C SER A 49 -6.35 -8.49 14.09
N PHE A 50 -5.95 -7.86 12.99
CA PHE A 50 -4.80 -6.97 12.99
C PHE A 50 -5.11 -5.68 13.78
N GLU A 51 -6.28 -5.11 13.58
CA GLU A 51 -6.72 -3.93 14.34
C GLU A 51 -6.73 -4.24 15.84
N ASN A 52 -7.23 -5.41 16.21
CA ASN A 52 -7.21 -5.85 17.60
C ASN A 52 -5.77 -5.95 18.15
N SER A 53 -4.84 -6.40 17.34
CA SER A 53 -3.43 -6.43 17.73
C SER A 53 -2.86 -5.04 17.95
N LEU A 54 -3.22 -4.09 17.09
CA LEU A 54 -2.82 -2.69 17.28
C LEU A 54 -3.43 -2.10 18.55
N ASP A 55 -4.69 -2.37 18.81
CA ASP A 55 -5.34 -1.90 20.04
C ASP A 55 -4.67 -2.46 21.29
N LYS A 56 -4.27 -3.72 21.22
CA LYS A 56 -3.70 -4.43 22.36
C LYS A 56 -2.25 -4.08 22.63
N HIS A 57 -1.46 -3.94 21.57
CA HIS A 57 -0.01 -3.80 21.67
C HIS A 57 0.53 -2.44 21.20
N GLY A 58 -0.30 -1.65 20.55
CA GLY A 58 0.12 -0.38 19.97
C GLY A 58 0.77 -0.55 18.61
N LEU A 59 1.38 0.50 18.13
CA LEU A 59 1.97 0.55 16.79
C LEU A 59 3.00 -0.54 16.54
N ILE A 60 3.64 -1.03 17.59
CA ILE A 60 4.65 -2.09 17.44
C ILE A 60 4.08 -3.33 16.74
N ALA A 61 2.79 -3.62 16.90
CA ALA A 61 2.16 -4.72 16.19
C ALA A 61 2.24 -4.54 14.68
N GLY A 62 2.05 -3.31 14.21
CA GLY A 62 2.20 -2.99 12.79
C GLY A 62 3.64 -3.06 12.33
N ILE A 63 4.55 -2.55 13.13
CA ILE A 63 5.99 -2.57 12.82
C ILE A 63 6.49 -4.00 12.67
N VAL A 64 6.07 -4.89 13.56
CA VAL A 64 6.48 -6.31 13.49
C VAL A 64 5.97 -6.96 12.20
N ARG A 65 4.73 -6.69 11.82
CA ARG A 65 4.18 -7.23 10.58
C ARG A 65 4.92 -6.72 9.36
N MET A 66 5.22 -5.42 9.34
CA MET A 66 5.97 -4.83 8.24
C MET A 66 7.41 -5.38 8.18
N ASP A 67 8.00 -5.60 9.33
CA ASP A 67 9.33 -6.18 9.41
C ASP A 67 9.36 -7.61 8.84
N ASP A 68 8.35 -8.42 9.14
CA ASP A 68 8.21 -9.74 8.56
C ASP A 68 8.15 -9.69 7.04
N LYS A 69 7.36 -8.76 6.50
CA LYS A 69 7.26 -8.60 5.04
C LYS A 69 8.55 -8.10 4.43
N MET A 70 9.25 -7.21 5.12
CA MET A 70 10.55 -6.74 4.65
C MET A 70 11.57 -7.88 4.60
N SER A 71 11.61 -8.72 5.62
CA SER A 71 12.49 -9.89 5.64
C SER A 71 12.18 -10.84 4.49
N ARG A 72 10.91 -11.05 4.20
CA ARG A 72 10.49 -11.88 3.07
C ARG A 72 10.93 -11.29 1.74
N LEU A 73 10.80 -9.97 1.59
CA LEU A 73 11.25 -9.28 0.37
C LEU A 73 12.75 -9.47 0.15
N ILE A 74 13.54 -9.31 1.19
CA ILE A 74 14.99 -9.48 1.12
C ILE A 74 15.32 -10.91 0.71
N SER A 75 14.67 -11.88 1.33
CA SER A 75 14.88 -13.28 1.01
C SER A 75 14.53 -13.60 -0.44
N LEU A 76 13.35 -13.15 -0.89
CA LEU A 76 12.90 -13.38 -2.26
C LEU A 76 13.82 -12.72 -3.28
N ASN A 77 14.29 -11.51 -2.98
CA ASN A 77 15.13 -10.75 -3.89
C ASN A 77 16.52 -11.39 -4.10
N SER A 78 16.91 -12.29 -3.23
CA SER A 78 18.21 -12.97 -3.33
C SER A 78 18.17 -14.25 -4.15
N LYS A 79 17.00 -14.67 -4.64
CA LYS A 79 16.82 -15.91 -5.38
C LYS A 79 16.85 -15.68 -6.89
N ASN A 80 17.02 -16.76 -7.66
CA ASN A 80 17.23 -16.69 -9.11
C ASN A 80 16.05 -17.17 -9.95
N GLU A 81 14.95 -17.58 -9.35
CA GLU A 81 13.78 -18.07 -10.07
C GLU A 81 12.86 -16.91 -10.42
N GLN A 82 13.10 -16.33 -11.56
CA GLN A 82 12.61 -15.00 -11.90
C GLN A 82 11.09 -14.85 -11.88
N GLN A 83 10.35 -15.71 -12.56
CA GLN A 83 8.92 -15.48 -12.77
C GLN A 83 8.07 -15.70 -11.53
N VAL A 84 8.33 -16.77 -10.80
CA VAL A 84 7.62 -17.06 -9.55
C VAL A 84 7.96 -16.01 -8.50
N MET A 85 9.21 -15.52 -8.51
CA MET A 85 9.63 -14.48 -7.59
C MET A 85 8.95 -13.15 -7.85
N ASP A 86 8.74 -12.80 -9.11
CA ASP A 86 8.10 -11.52 -9.43
C ASP A 86 6.68 -11.45 -8.87
N GLU A 87 5.89 -12.52 -8.97
CA GLU A 87 4.58 -12.59 -8.35
C GLU A 87 4.67 -12.49 -6.83
N SER A 88 5.58 -13.26 -6.23
CA SER A 88 5.75 -13.27 -4.77
C SER A 88 6.26 -11.94 -4.25
N LEU A 89 7.15 -11.27 -4.98
CA LEU A 89 7.64 -9.94 -4.63
C LEU A 89 6.51 -8.93 -4.67
N ARG A 90 5.74 -8.95 -5.75
CA ARG A 90 4.61 -8.02 -5.88
C ARG A 90 3.59 -8.22 -4.78
N ASP A 91 3.20 -9.47 -4.52
CA ASP A 91 2.23 -9.78 -3.47
C ASP A 91 2.73 -9.33 -2.10
N THR A 92 4.00 -9.55 -1.82
CA THR A 92 4.60 -9.16 -0.54
C THR A 92 4.65 -7.65 -0.39
N LEU A 93 4.98 -6.92 -1.47
CA LEU A 93 4.95 -5.45 -1.45
C LEU A 93 3.53 -4.93 -1.23
N MET A 94 2.53 -5.55 -1.84
CA MET A 94 1.14 -5.17 -1.64
C MET A 94 0.70 -5.42 -0.19
N ASP A 95 1.12 -6.53 0.40
CA ASP A 95 0.85 -6.81 1.81
C ASP A 95 1.51 -5.76 2.72
N LEU A 96 2.77 -5.43 2.45
CA LEU A 96 3.49 -4.41 3.21
C LEU A 96 2.76 -3.07 3.13
N ALA A 97 2.33 -2.69 1.94
CA ALA A 97 1.59 -1.45 1.74
C ALA A 97 0.30 -1.43 2.55
N ASN A 98 -0.45 -2.53 2.56
CA ASN A 98 -1.69 -2.60 3.32
C ASN A 98 -1.46 -2.57 4.83
N TYR A 99 -0.41 -3.20 5.34
CA TYR A 99 -0.09 -3.07 6.75
C TYR A 99 0.28 -1.64 7.12
N ALA A 100 0.98 -0.93 6.24
CA ALA A 100 1.28 0.49 6.46
C ALA A 100 0.00 1.32 6.49
N ILE A 101 -0.90 1.10 5.53
CA ILE A 101 -2.18 1.82 5.48
C ILE A 101 -3.01 1.55 6.72
N MET A 102 -3.14 0.30 7.12
CA MET A 102 -3.91 -0.06 8.32
C MET A 102 -3.31 0.56 9.58
N SER A 103 -1.99 0.66 9.64
CA SER A 103 -1.32 1.31 10.76
C SER A 103 -1.61 2.81 10.79
N VAL A 104 -1.67 3.46 9.64
CA VAL A 104 -2.06 4.87 9.55
C VAL A 104 -3.52 5.05 9.98
N MET A 105 -4.42 4.17 9.52
CA MET A 105 -5.82 4.21 9.91
C MET A 105 -5.96 4.15 11.43
N TRP A 106 -5.20 3.26 12.06
CA TRP A 106 -5.22 3.12 13.52
C TRP A 106 -4.66 4.37 14.22
N LEU A 107 -3.55 4.90 13.72
CA LEU A 107 -2.95 6.12 14.30
C LEU A 107 -3.91 7.30 14.21
N ASP A 108 -4.62 7.44 13.10
CA ASP A 108 -5.54 8.56 12.92
C ASP A 108 -6.70 8.54 13.92
N GLU A 109 -7.03 7.39 14.47
CA GLU A 109 -8.09 7.25 15.46
C GLU A 109 -7.62 7.45 16.91
N GLN A 110 -6.33 7.62 17.12
CA GLN A 110 -5.80 7.90 18.44
C GLN A 110 -5.80 9.40 18.72
#